data_488c2231b68e074bfef653b31d44534a
#
_entry.id   488c2231b68e074bfef653b31d44534a
#
_cell.length_a   1.000
_cell.length_b   1.000
_cell.length_c   1.000
_cell.angle_alpha   90.00
_cell.angle_beta   90.00
_cell.angle_gamma   90.00
#
_symmetry.space_group_name_H-M   'P 1'
#
loop_
_entity.id
_entity.type
_entity.pdbx_description
1 polymer ?
#
loop_
_entity_poly.entity_id
_entity_poly.type
_entity_poly.pdbx_seq_one_letter_code
_entity_poly.pdbx_strand_id
1 'polypeptide(L)'
;TGNGRTGRYFAYENFDIKPDIVSTAKGLAGGLPMGAVLFGDKLKDTVTPGSHGSTFGGNPVCAAGAISIVSRIDDEFLKSVREKSEYIKKYLMNIKGVKSVSGIGLMLGVEIEKDAKEVANECLENGLLVLTAKTKVRLLPALNISFCELERGLKILKEVIEK
;
A
#
# COMPACT_ATOMS: atom_id res chain seq x y z
N THR A 1 -4.01 2.18 3.57
CA THR A 1 -2.74 2.22 4.32
C THR A 1 -2.55 1.06 5.29
N GLY A 2 -3.56 0.23 5.51
CA GLY A 2 -3.48 -0.99 6.32
C GLY A 2 -2.96 -2.21 5.55
N ASN A 3 -3.12 -3.39 6.15
CA ASN A 3 -2.79 -4.68 5.56
C ASN A 3 -1.32 -4.78 5.09
N GLY A 4 -0.39 -4.26 5.88
CA GLY A 4 1.04 -4.35 5.61
C GLY A 4 1.62 -3.26 4.70
N ARG A 5 0.81 -2.39 4.08
CA ARG A 5 1.25 -1.40 3.07
C ARG A 5 2.39 -0.50 3.53
N THR A 6 2.42 -0.12 4.79
CA THR A 6 3.43 0.77 5.37
C THR A 6 4.62 0.05 6.00
N GLY A 7 4.68 -1.29 5.92
CA GLY A 7 5.67 -2.10 6.63
C GLY A 7 5.33 -2.32 8.11
N ARG A 8 4.13 -1.92 8.51
CA ARG A 8 3.41 -2.28 9.73
C ARG A 8 2.05 -2.81 9.34
N TYR A 9 1.37 -3.56 10.23
CA TYR A 9 0.06 -4.11 9.88
C TYR A 9 -0.95 -2.98 9.60
N PHE A 10 -1.01 -2.00 10.48
CA PHE A 10 -1.75 -0.75 10.28
C PHE A 10 -0.82 0.47 10.23
N ALA A 11 -1.20 1.47 9.46
CA ALA A 11 -0.39 2.67 9.27
C ALA A 11 -0.18 3.47 10.57
N TYR A 12 -1.16 3.50 11.47
CA TYR A 12 -1.05 4.23 12.75
C TYR A 12 0.07 3.71 13.65
N GLU A 13 0.49 2.46 13.49
CA GLU A 13 1.59 1.86 14.25
C GLU A 13 2.96 2.53 13.97
N ASN A 14 3.04 3.37 12.92
CA ASN A 14 4.23 4.16 12.63
C ASN A 14 4.28 5.49 13.41
N PHE A 15 3.22 5.87 14.14
CA PHE A 15 3.04 7.22 14.66
C PHE A 15 2.77 7.29 16.17
N ASP A 16 3.01 6.22 16.90
CA ASP A 16 2.78 6.15 18.35
C ASP A 16 1.37 6.62 18.79
N ILE A 17 0.36 6.29 17.98
CA ILE A 17 -1.05 6.57 18.27
C ILE A 17 -1.81 5.26 18.44
N LYS A 18 -2.79 5.25 19.35
CA LYS A 18 -3.68 4.12 19.58
C LYS A 18 -5.12 4.56 19.27
N PRO A 19 -5.65 4.26 18.08
CA PRO A 19 -7.01 4.64 17.73
C PRO A 19 -8.03 3.82 18.52
N ASP A 20 -9.18 4.42 18.84
CA ASP A 20 -10.30 3.72 19.45
C ASP A 20 -11.14 2.96 18.41
N ILE A 21 -11.10 3.38 17.13
CA ILE A 21 -11.78 2.72 16.01
C ILE A 21 -10.82 2.61 14.83
N VAL A 22 -10.78 1.44 14.20
CA VAL A 22 -10.03 1.19 12.97
C VAL A 22 -10.94 0.59 11.92
N SER A 23 -11.04 1.21 10.75
CA SER A 23 -11.67 0.61 9.59
C SER A 23 -10.64 0.03 8.64
N THR A 24 -10.88 -1.16 8.12
CA THR A 24 -10.02 -1.84 7.13
C THR A 24 -10.84 -2.48 6.03
N ALA A 25 -10.27 -2.57 4.83
CA ALA A 25 -10.94 -3.12 3.65
C ALA A 25 -9.90 -3.49 2.58
N LYS A 26 -10.27 -3.39 1.30
CA LYS A 26 -9.41 -3.59 0.11
C LYS A 26 -8.75 -4.96 0.10
N GLY A 27 -7.43 -5.02 0.36
CA GLY A 27 -6.66 -6.27 0.39
C GLY A 27 -6.97 -7.22 1.55
N LEU A 28 -7.86 -6.86 2.49
CA LEU A 28 -8.16 -7.64 3.68
C LEU A 28 -8.51 -9.10 3.37
N ALA A 29 -9.31 -9.34 2.36
CA ALA A 29 -9.77 -10.69 1.98
C ALA A 29 -9.22 -11.16 0.60
N GLY A 30 -8.06 -10.63 0.18
CA GLY A 30 -7.37 -11.10 -1.03
C GLY A 30 -8.11 -10.87 -2.35
N GLY A 31 -8.95 -9.83 -2.41
CA GLY A 31 -9.77 -9.49 -3.58
C GLY A 31 -11.25 -9.81 -3.42
N LEU A 32 -11.65 -10.58 -2.40
CA LEU A 32 -13.05 -10.75 -2.06
C LEU A 32 -13.61 -9.47 -1.40
N PRO A 33 -14.88 -9.11 -1.64
CA PRO A 33 -15.47 -7.89 -1.13
C PRO A 33 -15.71 -7.99 0.38
N MET A 34 -14.80 -7.40 1.17
CA MET A 34 -14.86 -7.40 2.62
C MET A 34 -14.31 -6.09 3.20
N GLY A 35 -14.99 -5.57 4.18
CA GLY A 35 -14.50 -4.56 5.10
C GLY A 35 -14.73 -4.98 6.53
N ALA A 36 -13.97 -4.43 7.45
CA ALA A 36 -14.13 -4.65 8.88
C ALA A 36 -13.93 -3.34 9.66
N VAL A 37 -14.57 -3.25 10.80
CA VAL A 37 -14.34 -2.19 11.78
C VAL A 37 -13.95 -2.86 13.09
N LEU A 38 -12.82 -2.44 13.64
CA LEU A 38 -12.31 -2.90 14.92
C LEU A 38 -12.60 -1.80 15.97
N PHE A 39 -13.15 -2.20 17.10
CA PHE A 39 -13.40 -1.32 18.24
C PHE A 39 -12.38 -1.62 19.33
N GLY A 40 -11.82 -0.57 19.89
CA GLY A 40 -11.04 -0.68 21.13
C GLY A 40 -11.93 -0.94 22.35
N ASP A 41 -11.31 -1.30 23.47
CA ASP A 41 -12.00 -1.71 24.70
C ASP A 41 -13.05 -0.69 25.21
N LYS A 42 -12.81 0.60 24.99
CA LYS A 42 -13.74 1.67 25.38
C LYS A 42 -15.09 1.59 24.67
N LEU A 43 -15.12 0.96 23.50
CA LEU A 43 -16.28 0.96 22.59
C LEU A 43 -16.90 -0.44 22.40
N LYS A 44 -16.40 -1.46 23.12
CA LYS A 44 -16.83 -2.85 22.96
C LYS A 44 -18.34 -3.06 23.11
N ASP A 45 -19.00 -2.26 23.95
CA ASP A 45 -20.43 -2.36 24.25
C ASP A 45 -21.27 -1.31 23.49
N THR A 46 -20.68 -0.56 22.55
CA THR A 46 -21.37 0.51 21.81
C THR A 46 -22.32 -0.04 20.76
N VAL A 47 -21.94 -1.16 20.12
CA VAL A 47 -22.77 -1.82 19.10
C VAL A 47 -23.59 -2.93 19.78
N THR A 48 -24.89 -2.67 19.92
CA THR A 48 -25.84 -3.60 20.54
C THR A 48 -26.65 -4.36 19.49
N PRO A 49 -27.33 -5.47 19.84
CA PRO A 49 -28.21 -6.16 18.92
C PRO A 49 -29.24 -5.21 18.28
N GLY A 50 -29.33 -5.25 16.95
CA GLY A 50 -30.22 -4.40 16.16
C GLY A 50 -29.71 -3.00 15.81
N SER A 51 -28.57 -2.55 16.35
CA SER A 51 -27.98 -1.24 16.02
C SER A 51 -27.22 -1.22 14.68
N HIS A 52 -26.85 -2.37 14.17
CA HIS A 52 -26.19 -2.53 12.87
C HIS A 52 -26.58 -3.86 12.22
N GLY A 53 -26.71 -3.85 10.89
CA GLY A 53 -26.97 -5.05 10.10
C GLY A 53 -26.36 -4.93 8.70
N SER A 54 -26.00 -6.07 8.12
CA SER A 54 -25.51 -6.18 6.75
C SER A 54 -25.93 -7.51 6.18
N THR A 55 -26.59 -7.53 5.01
CA THR A 55 -27.04 -8.75 4.35
C THR A 55 -25.90 -9.72 4.09
N PHE A 56 -24.74 -9.24 3.68
CA PHE A 56 -23.55 -10.04 3.39
C PHE A 56 -22.47 -9.97 4.48
N GLY A 57 -22.78 -9.34 5.63
CA GLY A 57 -21.86 -9.26 6.76
C GLY A 57 -21.55 -10.64 7.33
N GLY A 58 -20.28 -10.89 7.66
CA GLY A 58 -19.83 -12.17 8.18
C GLY A 58 -19.83 -13.31 7.14
N ASN A 59 -19.85 -12.99 5.85
CA ASN A 59 -19.81 -14.00 4.79
C ASN A 59 -18.63 -14.97 4.98
N PRO A 60 -18.86 -16.28 5.12
CA PRO A 60 -17.81 -17.24 5.46
C PRO A 60 -16.72 -17.37 4.40
N VAL A 61 -17.05 -17.19 3.11
CA VAL A 61 -16.05 -17.22 2.02
C VAL A 61 -15.10 -16.04 2.14
N CYS A 62 -15.65 -14.84 2.36
CA CYS A 62 -14.83 -13.64 2.56
C CYS A 62 -14.00 -13.74 3.85
N ALA A 63 -14.56 -14.29 4.93
CA ALA A 63 -13.86 -14.51 6.18
C ALA A 63 -12.69 -15.50 6.02
N ALA A 64 -12.89 -16.61 5.30
CA ALA A 64 -11.82 -17.55 4.98
C ALA A 64 -10.70 -16.90 4.13
N GLY A 65 -11.08 -16.06 3.16
CA GLY A 65 -10.12 -15.25 2.39
C GLY A 65 -9.32 -14.31 3.28
N ALA A 66 -10.00 -13.62 4.22
CA ALA A 66 -9.33 -12.73 5.16
C ALA A 66 -8.36 -13.47 6.08
N ILE A 67 -8.75 -14.60 6.64
CA ILE A 67 -7.86 -15.46 7.46
C ILE A 67 -6.61 -15.83 6.66
N SER A 68 -6.78 -16.27 5.41
CA SER A 68 -5.66 -16.63 4.53
C SER A 68 -4.70 -15.48 4.28
N ILE A 69 -5.19 -14.24 4.13
CA ILE A 69 -4.34 -13.06 3.92
C ILE A 69 -3.69 -12.62 5.22
N VAL A 70 -4.47 -12.46 6.28
CA VAL A 70 -3.99 -11.96 7.58
C VAL A 70 -2.88 -12.84 8.14
N SER A 71 -3.02 -14.18 8.03
CA SER A 71 -2.01 -15.12 8.52
C SER A 71 -0.67 -15.08 7.77
N ARG A 72 -0.61 -14.44 6.61
CA ARG A 72 0.61 -14.28 5.79
C ARG A 72 1.29 -12.92 5.99
N ILE A 73 0.66 -12.00 6.70
CA ILE A 73 1.24 -10.69 6.99
C ILE A 73 1.94 -10.79 8.35
N ASP A 74 3.01 -11.55 8.37
CA ASP A 74 3.87 -11.75 9.53
C ASP A 74 5.02 -10.71 9.59
N ASP A 75 5.85 -10.79 10.62
CA ASP A 75 6.97 -9.87 10.83
C ASP A 75 8.02 -9.94 9.72
N GLU A 76 8.26 -11.11 9.13
CA GLU A 76 9.18 -11.29 8.02
C GLU A 76 8.65 -10.62 6.75
N PHE A 77 7.37 -10.82 6.45
CA PHE A 77 6.70 -10.14 5.35
C PHE A 77 6.73 -8.61 5.51
N LEU A 78 6.38 -8.10 6.69
CA LEU A 78 6.43 -6.67 6.99
C LEU A 78 7.85 -6.10 6.91
N LYS A 79 8.86 -6.86 7.32
CA LYS A 79 10.27 -6.50 7.15
C LYS A 79 10.63 -6.39 5.68
N SER A 80 10.22 -7.35 4.84
CA SER A 80 10.48 -7.31 3.40
C SER A 80 9.86 -6.07 2.72
N VAL A 81 8.69 -5.63 3.17
CA VAL A 81 8.07 -4.38 2.69
C VAL A 81 8.92 -3.16 3.03
N ARG A 82 9.47 -3.10 4.24
CA ARG A 82 10.38 -2.00 4.65
C ARG A 82 11.67 -2.00 3.84
N GLU A 83 12.29 -3.16 3.64
CA GLU A 83 13.51 -3.31 2.85
C GLU A 83 13.32 -2.87 1.40
N LYS A 84 12.22 -3.29 0.76
CA LYS A 84 11.86 -2.83 -0.59
C LYS A 84 11.61 -1.33 -0.63
N SER A 85 10.97 -0.76 0.38
CA SER A 85 10.76 0.68 0.48
C SER A 85 12.06 1.47 0.49
N GLU A 86 13.00 1.07 1.34
CA GLU A 86 14.31 1.72 1.42
C GLU A 86 15.14 1.53 0.14
N TYR A 87 15.06 0.37 -0.47
CA TYR A 87 15.69 0.11 -1.76
C TYR A 87 15.14 1.06 -2.85
N ILE A 88 13.82 1.18 -2.98
CA ILE A 88 13.18 2.08 -3.94
C ILE A 88 13.61 3.53 -3.71
N LYS A 89 13.53 4.01 -2.47
CA LYS A 89 13.91 5.38 -2.13
C LYS A 89 15.36 5.67 -2.51
N LYS A 90 16.27 4.78 -2.11
CA LYS A 90 17.70 4.92 -2.43
C LYS A 90 17.94 4.93 -3.93
N TYR A 91 17.29 4.02 -4.68
CA TYR A 91 17.43 3.94 -6.12
C TYR A 91 16.96 5.23 -6.80
N LEU A 92 15.76 5.69 -6.47
CA LEU A 92 15.12 6.85 -7.10
C LEU A 92 15.86 8.17 -6.80
N MET A 93 16.39 8.34 -5.60
CA MET A 93 17.14 9.55 -5.25
C MET A 93 18.46 9.70 -6.03
N ASN A 94 18.93 8.65 -6.71
CA ASN A 94 20.09 8.71 -7.59
C ASN A 94 19.74 8.97 -9.07
N ILE A 95 18.46 9.17 -9.40
CA ILE A 95 17.99 9.45 -10.77
C ILE A 95 18.00 10.96 -11.00
N LYS A 96 18.64 11.38 -12.10
CA LYS A 96 18.60 12.80 -12.52
C LYS A 96 17.16 13.18 -12.88
N GLY A 97 16.69 14.30 -12.35
CA GLY A 97 15.29 14.77 -12.54
C GLY A 97 14.34 14.35 -11.42
N VAL A 98 14.78 13.53 -10.46
CA VAL A 98 14.04 13.27 -9.23
C VAL A 98 14.40 14.31 -8.17
N LYS A 99 13.39 15.02 -7.65
CA LYS A 99 13.54 16.06 -6.62
C LYS A 99 13.43 15.49 -5.21
N SER A 100 12.43 14.62 -5.00
CA SER A 100 12.20 14.01 -3.68
C SER A 100 11.41 12.71 -3.80
N VAL A 101 11.55 11.84 -2.81
CA VAL A 101 10.71 10.65 -2.62
C VAL A 101 10.08 10.71 -1.23
N SER A 102 8.77 10.67 -1.17
CA SER A 102 7.99 10.75 0.07
C SER A 102 7.08 9.55 0.23
N GLY A 103 6.70 9.23 1.46
CA GLY A 103 5.82 8.11 1.77
C GLY A 103 6.44 7.09 2.72
N ILE A 104 5.65 6.07 3.08
CA ILE A 104 6.03 5.03 4.04
C ILE A 104 5.72 3.65 3.42
N GLY A 105 6.62 2.70 3.61
CA GLY A 105 6.49 1.37 3.03
C GLY A 105 6.39 1.43 1.51
N LEU A 106 5.52 0.62 0.93
CA LEU A 106 5.28 0.58 -0.51
C LEU A 106 4.12 1.48 -0.95
N MET A 107 4.03 2.68 -0.37
CA MET A 107 3.14 3.76 -0.78
C MET A 107 3.97 5.03 -0.93
N LEU A 108 4.54 5.23 -2.11
CA LEU A 108 5.54 6.26 -2.37
C LEU A 108 5.05 7.25 -3.42
N GLY A 109 5.42 8.51 -3.23
CA GLY A 109 5.24 9.60 -4.18
C GLY A 109 6.59 10.16 -4.57
N VAL A 110 6.88 10.17 -5.86
CA VAL A 110 8.12 10.65 -6.45
C VAL A 110 7.86 12.02 -7.07
N GLU A 111 8.50 13.04 -6.56
CA GLU A 111 8.50 14.38 -7.12
C GLU A 111 9.60 14.49 -8.17
N ILE A 112 9.22 14.89 -9.37
CA ILE A 112 10.09 14.94 -10.53
C ILE A 112 10.07 16.32 -11.17
N GLU A 113 11.02 16.59 -12.07
CA GLU A 113 11.07 17.86 -12.82
C GLU A 113 10.03 17.89 -13.93
N LYS A 114 9.81 16.78 -14.60
CA LYS A 114 8.83 16.60 -15.67
C LYS A 114 7.40 16.56 -15.15
N ASP A 115 6.45 16.70 -16.05
CA ASP A 115 5.04 16.47 -15.73
C ASP A 115 4.78 15.00 -15.37
N ALA A 116 4.19 14.77 -14.20
CA ALA A 116 3.98 13.42 -13.68
C ALA A 116 3.00 12.58 -14.53
N LYS A 117 2.07 13.24 -15.24
CA LYS A 117 1.09 12.57 -16.10
C LYS A 117 1.74 12.12 -17.40
N GLU A 118 2.63 12.95 -17.97
CA GLU A 118 3.40 12.60 -19.17
C GLU A 118 4.30 11.41 -18.86
N VAL A 119 5.04 11.44 -17.74
CA VAL A 119 5.88 10.33 -17.29
C VAL A 119 5.05 9.06 -17.04
N ALA A 120 3.87 9.17 -16.45
CA ALA A 120 3.02 8.00 -16.23
C ALA A 120 2.53 7.37 -17.55
N ASN A 121 2.18 8.19 -18.55
CA ASN A 121 1.78 7.72 -19.87
C ASN A 121 2.96 7.04 -20.60
N GLU A 122 4.14 7.65 -20.58
CA GLU A 122 5.33 7.07 -21.21
C GLU A 122 5.76 5.77 -20.51
N CYS A 123 5.65 5.68 -19.18
CA CYS A 123 5.85 4.44 -18.44
C CYS A 123 4.90 3.34 -18.89
N LEU A 124 3.61 3.67 -19.11
CA LEU A 124 2.61 2.71 -19.59
C LEU A 124 2.97 2.16 -20.96
N GLU A 125 3.40 3.01 -21.89
CA GLU A 125 3.86 2.60 -23.23
C GLU A 125 5.09 1.68 -23.16
N ASN A 126 5.93 1.84 -22.14
CA ASN A 126 7.09 0.99 -21.90
C ASN A 126 6.80 -0.22 -20.97
N GLY A 127 5.52 -0.51 -20.69
CA GLY A 127 5.09 -1.68 -19.94
C GLY A 127 5.17 -1.55 -18.42
N LEU A 128 5.25 -0.31 -17.89
CA LEU A 128 5.20 -0.03 -16.46
C LEU A 128 3.96 0.78 -16.11
N LEU A 129 3.04 0.19 -15.35
CA LEU A 129 1.87 0.88 -14.83
C LEU A 129 2.21 1.61 -13.54
N VAL A 130 2.20 2.93 -13.59
CA VAL A 130 2.28 3.82 -12.42
C VAL A 130 1.07 4.75 -12.40
N LEU A 131 0.83 5.38 -11.25
CA LEU A 131 -0.27 6.34 -11.08
C LEU A 131 0.30 7.74 -10.84
N THR A 132 -0.59 8.73 -10.87
CA THR A 132 -0.24 10.09 -10.43
C THR A 132 -0.96 10.43 -9.12
N ALA A 133 -0.34 11.27 -8.31
CA ALA A 133 -0.95 11.87 -7.14
C ALA A 133 -0.58 13.36 -7.12
N LYS A 134 -1.52 14.19 -7.54
CA LYS A 134 -1.28 15.61 -7.82
C LYS A 134 -0.12 15.76 -8.84
N THR A 135 1.00 16.32 -8.40
CA THR A 135 2.20 16.56 -9.22
C THR A 135 3.25 15.45 -9.11
N LYS A 136 2.97 14.36 -8.38
CA LYS A 136 3.93 13.29 -8.16
C LYS A 136 3.55 12.03 -8.94
N VAL A 137 4.54 11.30 -9.39
CA VAL A 137 4.38 9.89 -9.79
C VAL A 137 4.20 9.05 -8.54
N ARG A 138 3.15 8.24 -8.51
CA ARG A 138 2.78 7.42 -7.35
C ARG A 138 3.10 5.96 -7.60
N LEU A 139 3.87 5.37 -6.69
CA LEU A 139 4.25 3.96 -6.73
C LEU A 139 3.49 3.18 -5.66
N LEU A 140 2.78 2.15 -6.10
CA LEU A 140 2.01 1.22 -5.26
C LEU A 140 2.20 -0.23 -5.73
N PRO A 141 3.43 -0.74 -5.74
CA PRO A 141 3.66 -2.13 -6.17
C PRO A 141 2.94 -3.11 -5.25
N ALA A 142 2.72 -4.33 -5.73
CA ALA A 142 2.24 -5.42 -4.89
C ALA A 142 3.22 -5.63 -3.72
N LEU A 143 2.70 -5.93 -2.52
CA LEU A 143 3.56 -6.09 -1.34
C LEU A 143 4.52 -7.28 -1.46
N ASN A 144 4.10 -8.31 -2.18
CA ASN A 144 4.88 -9.52 -2.46
C ASN A 144 5.69 -9.43 -3.76
N ILE A 145 5.79 -8.26 -4.39
CA ILE A 145 6.61 -8.08 -5.60
C ILE A 145 8.03 -8.60 -5.38
N SER A 146 8.58 -9.34 -6.34
CA SER A 146 9.97 -9.79 -6.27
C SER A 146 10.94 -8.62 -6.49
N PHE A 147 12.18 -8.74 -5.98
CA PHE A 147 13.20 -7.72 -6.26
C PHE A 147 13.52 -7.63 -7.76
N CYS A 148 13.51 -8.73 -8.50
CA CYS A 148 13.73 -8.75 -9.94
C CYS A 148 12.68 -7.92 -10.69
N GLU A 149 11.39 -8.10 -10.37
CA GLU A 149 10.31 -7.30 -10.97
C GLU A 149 10.37 -5.84 -10.55
N LEU A 150 10.73 -5.57 -9.30
CA LEU A 150 10.89 -4.23 -8.78
C LEU A 150 12.03 -3.49 -9.52
N GLU A 151 13.17 -4.11 -9.68
CA GLU A 151 14.33 -3.55 -10.40
C GLU A 151 14.00 -3.28 -11.86
N ARG A 152 13.29 -4.20 -12.51
CA ARG A 152 12.81 -4.01 -13.88
C ARG A 152 11.91 -2.77 -14.00
N GLY A 153 10.95 -2.62 -13.08
CA GLY A 153 10.06 -1.46 -13.07
C GLY A 153 10.81 -0.15 -12.78
N LEU A 154 11.75 -0.16 -11.84
CA LEU A 154 12.56 1.01 -11.51
C LEU A 154 13.48 1.42 -12.67
N LYS A 155 14.00 0.46 -13.43
CA LYS A 155 14.80 0.74 -14.63
C LYS A 155 13.99 1.45 -15.70
N ILE A 156 12.77 0.98 -15.99
CA ILE A 156 11.86 1.64 -16.94
C ILE A 156 11.54 3.07 -16.47
N LEU A 157 11.20 3.24 -15.19
CA LEU A 157 10.90 4.55 -14.63
C LEU A 157 12.08 5.50 -14.76
N LYS A 158 13.32 5.02 -14.48
CA LYS A 158 14.54 5.80 -14.65
C LYS A 158 14.72 6.25 -16.10
N GLU A 159 14.63 5.32 -17.06
CA GLU A 159 14.80 5.61 -18.49
C GLU A 159 13.81 6.68 -18.99
N VAL A 160 12.56 6.66 -18.47
CA VAL A 160 11.54 7.66 -18.83
C VAL A 160 11.82 9.01 -18.17
N ILE A 161 12.28 9.04 -16.94
CA ILE A 161 12.57 10.31 -16.24
C ILE A 161 13.81 11.00 -16.84
N GLU A 162 14.84 10.25 -17.22
CA GLU A 162 16.13 10.78 -17.69
C GLU A 162 16.15 11.16 -19.19
N LYS A 163 15.17 10.70 -20.02
CA LYS A 163 15.00 11.16 -21.42
C LYS A 163 14.72 12.66 -21.47
#